data_dfa179463b7729bd96f9bf5d25b48c80
#
_entry.id   dfa179463b7729bd96f9bf5d25b48c80
#
_cell.length_a   1.000
_cell.length_b   1.000
_cell.length_c   1.000
_cell.angle_alpha   90.00
_cell.angle_beta   90.00
_cell.angle_gamma   90.00
#
_symmetry.space_group_name_H-M   'P 1'
#
loop_
_entity.id
_entity.type
_entity.pdbx_description
1 polymer ?
#
loop_
_entity_poly.entity_id
_entity_poly.type
_entity_poly.pdbx_seq_one_letter_code
_entity_poly.pdbx_strand_id
1 'polypeptide(L)'
;MDQPTRVTPSAAALSAYSEAAIKNAAELVDEASLLAEHRHFARAYFLAVAAIEETGKALILFEAQGRNLKDPAVFSRLIQAWSDHGEEITSAFMPSLATDREAVRKNAVALANLMAALRNGREPAMYSDIRSDNQKAQLPSEVVHEVAARDCVRLAADCLTDARTYLKNRTPTQYTMEQDKLFALKRTHYHRTMNNPDFWWFFVEEAEAGRIDHAAAVISYRDKFELVGKSFRKETS
;
A
#
# COMPACT_ATOMS: atom_id res chain seq x y z
N MET A 1 26.44 8.71 -16.01
CA MET A 1 26.54 8.18 -14.63
C MET A 1 25.80 6.85 -14.63
N ASP A 2 26.53 5.75 -14.55
CA ASP A 2 25.93 4.42 -14.44
C ASP A 2 25.12 4.37 -13.13
N GLN A 3 23.84 4.08 -13.22
CA GLN A 3 23.06 3.80 -12.02
C GLN A 3 23.65 2.55 -11.35
N PRO A 4 23.91 2.58 -10.04
CA PRO A 4 24.40 1.40 -9.35
C PRO A 4 23.46 0.24 -9.58
N THR A 5 23.97 -0.88 -10.04
CA THR A 5 23.21 -2.13 -10.23
C THR A 5 22.57 -2.50 -8.89
N ARG A 6 21.27 -2.32 -8.75
CA ARG A 6 20.56 -2.66 -7.51
C ARG A 6 20.60 -4.18 -7.35
N VAL A 7 21.26 -4.63 -6.30
CA VAL A 7 21.33 -6.05 -5.94
C VAL A 7 19.95 -6.50 -5.43
N THR A 8 19.46 -7.62 -5.94
CA THR A 8 18.22 -8.24 -5.44
C THR A 8 18.43 -8.67 -3.98
N PRO A 9 17.61 -8.18 -3.04
CA PRO A 9 17.76 -8.53 -1.63
C PRO A 9 17.38 -9.99 -1.38
N SER A 10 18.07 -10.62 -0.43
CA SER A 10 17.66 -11.95 0.07
C SER A 10 16.45 -11.84 0.99
N ALA A 11 15.74 -12.97 1.23
CA ALA A 11 14.65 -13.02 2.19
C ALA A 11 15.10 -12.56 3.59
N ALA A 12 16.30 -12.95 4.01
CA ALA A 12 16.88 -12.48 5.29
C ALA A 12 17.11 -10.96 5.32
N ALA A 13 17.55 -10.35 4.22
CA ALA A 13 17.69 -8.90 4.13
C ALA A 13 16.34 -8.18 4.18
N LEU A 14 15.30 -8.74 3.53
CA LEU A 14 13.94 -8.21 3.60
C LEU A 14 13.36 -8.32 5.01
N SER A 15 13.59 -9.46 5.71
CA SER A 15 13.17 -9.64 7.10
C SER A 15 13.83 -8.60 8.00
N ALA A 16 15.14 -8.45 7.93
CA ALA A 16 15.87 -7.47 8.72
C ALA A 16 15.42 -6.03 8.44
N TYR A 17 15.09 -5.72 7.19
CA TYR A 17 14.57 -4.40 6.83
C TYR A 17 13.14 -4.20 7.35
N SER A 18 12.27 -5.22 7.28
CA SER A 18 10.93 -5.18 7.86
C SER A 18 10.99 -4.93 9.38
N GLU A 19 11.87 -5.62 10.10
CA GLU A 19 12.10 -5.43 11.54
C GLU A 19 12.60 -4.02 11.87
N ALA A 20 13.55 -3.50 11.07
CA ALA A 20 14.05 -2.15 11.23
C ALA A 20 12.96 -1.08 11.00
N ALA A 21 12.09 -1.29 10.00
CA ALA A 21 10.97 -0.39 9.72
C ALA A 21 9.94 -0.39 10.88
N ILE A 22 9.62 -1.55 11.47
CA ILE A 22 8.77 -1.64 12.67
C ILE A 22 9.40 -0.93 13.87
N LYS A 23 10.71 -1.05 14.04
CA LYS A 23 11.42 -0.34 15.11
C LYS A 23 11.36 1.17 14.89
N ASN A 24 11.66 1.64 13.68
CA ASN A 24 11.57 3.05 13.32
C ASN A 24 10.15 3.60 13.49
N ALA A 25 9.12 2.84 13.08
CA ALA A 25 7.72 3.22 13.30
C ALA A 25 7.39 3.41 14.78
N ALA A 26 7.93 2.58 15.67
CA ALA A 26 7.73 2.71 17.11
C ALA A 26 8.38 3.98 17.65
N GLU A 27 9.62 4.27 17.27
CA GLU A 27 10.33 5.49 17.66
C GLU A 27 9.57 6.74 17.19
N LEU A 28 9.06 6.73 15.95
CA LEU A 28 8.24 7.82 15.40
C LEU A 28 6.91 8.02 16.14
N VAL A 29 6.24 6.95 16.60
CA VAL A 29 5.02 7.05 17.42
C VAL A 29 5.32 7.69 18.76
N ASP A 30 6.41 7.29 19.41
CA ASP A 30 6.84 7.85 20.71
C ASP A 30 7.18 9.33 20.57
N GLU A 31 7.94 9.72 19.55
CA GLU A 31 8.29 11.11 19.24
C GLU A 31 7.04 11.94 18.90
N ALA A 32 6.11 11.41 18.10
CA ALA A 32 4.86 12.08 17.77
C ALA A 32 4.00 12.33 19.01
N SER A 33 3.96 11.35 19.93
CA SER A 33 3.24 11.48 21.21
C SER A 33 3.82 12.60 22.06
N LEU A 34 5.15 12.63 22.20
CA LEU A 34 5.87 13.67 22.94
C LEU A 34 5.60 15.07 22.37
N LEU A 35 5.64 15.20 21.05
CA LEU A 35 5.35 16.48 20.38
C LEU A 35 3.89 16.91 20.56
N ALA A 36 2.93 15.97 20.57
CA ALA A 36 1.53 16.26 20.81
C ALA A 36 1.29 16.73 22.27
N GLU A 37 1.98 16.15 23.25
CA GLU A 37 1.97 16.60 24.64
C GLU A 37 2.48 18.04 24.80
N HIS A 38 3.54 18.37 24.07
CA HIS A 38 4.13 19.71 24.03
C HIS A 38 3.42 20.68 23.07
N ARG A 39 2.25 20.30 22.53
CA ARG A 39 1.38 21.11 21.64
C ARG A 39 2.02 21.47 20.29
N HIS A 40 2.99 20.70 19.83
CA HIS A 40 3.58 20.80 18.50
C HIS A 40 2.77 19.97 17.48
N PHE A 41 1.47 20.28 17.34
CA PHE A 41 0.48 19.42 16.67
C PHE A 41 0.82 19.10 15.21
N ALA A 42 1.29 20.06 14.42
CA ALA A 42 1.66 19.83 13.04
C ALA A 42 2.81 18.82 12.91
N ARG A 43 3.83 18.95 13.76
CA ARG A 43 4.98 18.03 13.78
C ARG A 43 4.56 16.64 14.29
N ALA A 44 3.72 16.57 15.31
CA ALA A 44 3.16 15.33 15.82
C ALA A 44 2.37 14.58 14.72
N TYR A 45 1.53 15.30 13.98
CA TYR A 45 0.79 14.72 12.85
C TYR A 45 1.73 14.18 11.77
N PHE A 46 2.72 14.96 11.36
CA PHE A 46 3.70 14.54 10.34
C PHE A 46 4.44 13.26 10.75
N LEU A 47 4.95 13.18 11.98
CA LEU A 47 5.63 11.97 12.47
C LEU A 47 4.68 10.78 12.62
N ALA A 48 3.43 11.02 13.02
CA ALA A 48 2.43 9.95 13.08
C ALA A 48 2.12 9.37 11.69
N VAL A 49 2.01 10.22 10.64
CA VAL A 49 1.86 9.72 9.26
C VAL A 49 3.11 8.96 8.83
N ALA A 50 4.31 9.46 9.11
CA ALA A 50 5.55 8.75 8.81
C ALA A 50 5.64 7.40 9.53
N ALA A 51 5.15 7.28 10.76
CA ALA A 51 5.05 6.01 11.48
C ALA A 51 4.10 5.02 10.79
N ILE A 52 2.97 5.49 10.26
CA ILE A 52 2.05 4.68 9.45
C ILE A 52 2.73 4.21 8.16
N GLU A 53 3.47 5.09 7.47
CA GLU A 53 4.23 4.75 6.25
C GLU A 53 5.29 3.67 6.54
N GLU A 54 6.09 3.83 7.60
CA GLU A 54 7.09 2.82 8.00
C GLU A 54 6.44 1.48 8.40
N THR A 55 5.29 1.53 9.08
CA THR A 55 4.50 0.33 9.39
C THR A 55 4.06 -0.40 8.12
N GLY A 56 3.54 0.33 7.14
CA GLY A 56 3.14 -0.25 5.86
C GLY A 56 4.31 -0.78 5.04
N LYS A 57 5.42 -0.07 5.04
CA LYS A 57 6.69 -0.53 4.44
C LYS A 57 7.14 -1.86 5.02
N ALA A 58 7.09 -2.01 6.35
CA ALA A 58 7.41 -3.27 7.01
C ALA A 58 6.56 -4.44 6.50
N LEU A 59 5.26 -4.24 6.32
CA LEU A 59 4.33 -5.24 5.80
C LEU A 59 4.61 -5.57 4.32
N ILE A 60 4.88 -4.57 3.49
CA ILE A 60 5.28 -4.77 2.09
C ILE A 60 6.54 -5.64 2.01
N LEU A 61 7.55 -5.33 2.82
CA LEU A 61 8.81 -6.08 2.86
C LEU A 61 8.65 -7.49 3.40
N PHE A 62 7.78 -7.69 4.39
CA PHE A 62 7.45 -9.02 4.91
C PHE A 62 6.82 -9.89 3.82
N GLU A 63 5.78 -9.41 3.14
CA GLU A 63 5.12 -10.16 2.07
C GLU A 63 6.04 -10.38 0.85
N ALA A 64 6.99 -9.47 0.59
CA ALA A 64 7.95 -9.61 -0.49
C ALA A 64 8.89 -10.81 -0.34
N GLN A 65 9.07 -11.34 0.87
CA GLN A 65 9.92 -12.52 1.10
C GLN A 65 9.41 -13.78 0.37
N GLY A 66 8.11 -13.84 0.08
CA GLY A 66 7.51 -14.97 -0.65
C GLY A 66 7.39 -14.77 -2.17
N ARG A 67 7.91 -13.65 -2.72
CA ARG A 67 7.86 -13.34 -4.15
C ARG A 67 9.12 -13.77 -4.90
N ASN A 68 8.98 -14.01 -6.21
CA ASN A 68 10.12 -14.27 -7.09
C ASN A 68 10.85 -12.96 -7.47
N LEU A 69 11.70 -12.46 -6.59
CA LEU A 69 12.49 -11.24 -6.84
C LEU A 69 13.62 -11.41 -7.87
N LYS A 70 13.83 -12.62 -8.39
CA LYS A 70 14.73 -12.84 -9.54
C LYS A 70 14.09 -12.33 -10.84
N ASP A 71 12.76 -12.18 -10.88
CA ASP A 71 12.06 -11.52 -11.98
C ASP A 71 12.26 -10.00 -11.86
N PRO A 72 12.91 -9.35 -12.85
CA PRO A 72 13.21 -7.92 -12.80
C PRO A 72 11.94 -7.04 -12.74
N ALA A 73 10.81 -7.50 -13.30
CA ALA A 73 9.55 -6.75 -13.28
C ALA A 73 8.95 -6.78 -11.87
N VAL A 74 8.97 -7.93 -11.19
CA VAL A 74 8.53 -8.10 -9.80
C VAL A 74 9.40 -7.25 -8.87
N PHE A 75 10.71 -7.31 -9.03
CA PHE A 75 11.64 -6.53 -8.21
C PHE A 75 11.46 -5.02 -8.42
N SER A 76 11.36 -4.57 -9.67
CA SER A 76 11.12 -3.14 -9.98
C SER A 76 9.81 -2.66 -9.37
N ARG A 77 8.74 -3.46 -9.43
CA ARG A 77 7.45 -3.13 -8.84
C ARG A 77 7.52 -3.07 -7.31
N LEU A 78 8.27 -3.99 -6.69
CA LEU A 78 8.49 -3.95 -5.24
C LEU A 78 9.18 -2.65 -4.80
N ILE A 79 10.24 -2.23 -5.53
CA ILE A 79 10.92 -0.96 -5.25
C ILE A 79 9.93 0.22 -5.32
N GLN A 80 9.03 0.22 -6.29
CA GLN A 80 8.00 1.25 -6.39
C GLN A 80 7.04 1.20 -5.19
N ALA A 81 6.61 0.00 -4.78
CA ALA A 81 5.67 -0.18 -3.69
C ALA A 81 6.20 0.35 -2.35
N TRP A 82 7.46 0.05 -2.01
CA TRP A 82 8.04 0.50 -0.75
C TRP A 82 8.56 1.95 -0.76
N SER A 83 8.39 2.66 -1.88
CA SER A 83 8.74 4.08 -2.05
C SER A 83 7.52 4.93 -2.37
N ASP A 84 6.32 4.35 -2.45
CA ASP A 84 5.07 5.06 -2.69
C ASP A 84 4.29 5.22 -1.38
N HIS A 85 4.25 6.45 -0.87
CA HIS A 85 3.56 6.79 0.39
C HIS A 85 2.10 6.34 0.43
N GLY A 86 1.40 6.34 -0.71
CA GLY A 86 0.01 5.87 -0.78
C GLY A 86 -0.10 4.36 -0.61
N GLU A 87 0.85 3.60 -1.17
CA GLU A 87 0.91 2.14 -0.99
C GLU A 87 1.36 1.77 0.42
N GLU A 88 2.32 2.48 0.98
CA GLU A 88 2.75 2.30 2.38
C GLU A 88 1.58 2.53 3.33
N ILE A 89 0.88 3.68 3.23
CA ILE A 89 -0.30 3.96 4.05
C ILE A 89 -1.35 2.86 3.89
N THR A 90 -1.70 2.48 2.65
CA THR A 90 -2.70 1.44 2.40
C THR A 90 -2.30 0.11 3.03
N SER A 91 -1.02 -0.26 2.93
CA SER A 91 -0.49 -1.52 3.48
C SER A 91 -0.56 -1.55 5.01
N ALA A 92 -0.36 -0.40 5.68
CA ALA A 92 -0.46 -0.31 7.14
C ALA A 92 -1.84 -0.69 7.68
N PHE A 93 -2.90 -0.49 6.90
CA PHE A 93 -4.28 -0.86 7.28
C PHE A 93 -4.65 -2.32 6.95
N MET A 94 -3.83 -3.04 6.17
CA MET A 94 -4.17 -4.40 5.74
C MET A 94 -4.41 -5.39 6.89
N PRO A 95 -3.66 -5.39 8.01
CA PRO A 95 -3.94 -6.27 9.14
C PRO A 95 -5.33 -6.08 9.71
N SER A 96 -5.75 -4.84 9.95
CA SER A 96 -7.08 -4.50 10.47
C SER A 96 -8.19 -4.90 9.48
N LEU A 97 -7.97 -4.68 8.18
CA LEU A 97 -8.91 -5.07 7.12
C LEU A 97 -9.11 -6.59 7.02
N ALA A 98 -8.08 -7.37 7.34
CA ALA A 98 -8.13 -8.82 7.28
C ALA A 98 -8.91 -9.44 8.46
N THR A 99 -9.02 -8.73 9.59
CA THR A 99 -9.62 -9.25 10.83
C THR A 99 -11.12 -8.97 10.94
N ASP A 100 -11.61 -7.85 10.42
CA ASP A 100 -13.03 -7.47 10.51
C ASP A 100 -13.61 -7.06 9.15
N ARG A 101 -14.00 -8.05 8.35
CA ARG A 101 -14.62 -7.84 7.03
C ARG A 101 -15.95 -7.10 7.09
N GLU A 102 -16.71 -7.25 8.16
CA GLU A 102 -18.00 -6.58 8.32
C GLU A 102 -17.80 -5.07 8.59
N ALA A 103 -16.87 -4.71 9.48
CA ALA A 103 -16.51 -3.32 9.73
C ALA A 103 -15.94 -2.65 8.48
N VAL A 104 -15.10 -3.35 7.71
CA VAL A 104 -14.57 -2.88 6.43
C VAL A 104 -15.70 -2.58 5.45
N ARG A 105 -16.64 -3.52 5.27
CA ARG A 105 -17.77 -3.34 4.36
C ARG A 105 -18.65 -2.14 4.73
N LYS A 106 -18.88 -1.92 6.03
CA LYS A 106 -19.65 -0.78 6.53
C LYS A 106 -18.94 0.56 6.38
N ASN A 107 -17.61 0.56 6.50
CA ASN A 107 -16.80 1.78 6.60
C ASN A 107 -15.85 1.99 5.41
N ALA A 108 -15.97 1.23 4.32
CA ALA A 108 -15.03 1.24 3.20
C ALA A 108 -14.78 2.66 2.63
N VAL A 109 -15.84 3.46 2.48
CA VAL A 109 -15.73 4.84 1.97
C VAL A 109 -15.02 5.74 2.99
N ALA A 110 -15.37 5.63 4.28
CA ALA A 110 -14.72 6.40 5.34
C ALA A 110 -13.23 6.06 5.45
N LEU A 111 -12.87 4.78 5.33
CA LEU A 111 -11.49 4.32 5.35
C LEU A 111 -10.70 4.83 4.13
N ALA A 112 -11.28 4.77 2.93
CA ALA A 112 -10.66 5.32 1.73
C ALA A 112 -10.42 6.84 1.86
N ASN A 113 -11.38 7.57 2.40
CA ASN A 113 -11.25 9.01 2.68
C ASN A 113 -10.18 9.28 3.74
N LEU A 114 -10.07 8.45 4.79
CA LEU A 114 -9.03 8.56 5.81
C LEU A 114 -7.63 8.36 5.20
N MET A 115 -7.42 7.31 4.41
CA MET A 115 -6.14 7.08 3.73
C MET A 115 -5.77 8.24 2.79
N ALA A 116 -6.75 8.78 2.06
CA ALA A 116 -6.54 9.95 1.21
C ALA A 116 -6.19 11.21 2.05
N ALA A 117 -6.85 11.40 3.19
CA ALA A 117 -6.58 12.53 4.09
C ALA A 117 -5.16 12.44 4.70
N LEU A 118 -4.71 11.25 5.12
CA LEU A 118 -3.36 11.03 5.63
C LEU A 118 -2.31 11.36 4.55
N ARG A 119 -2.48 10.84 3.34
CA ARG A 119 -1.60 11.10 2.22
C ARG A 119 -1.51 12.59 1.88
N ASN A 120 -2.64 13.28 1.80
CA ASN A 120 -2.71 14.69 1.41
C ASN A 120 -2.30 15.63 2.55
N GLY A 121 -2.47 15.24 3.81
CA GLY A 121 -2.14 16.04 4.99
C GLY A 121 -0.67 16.02 5.39
N ARG A 122 0.12 15.07 4.87
CA ARG A 122 1.52 14.87 5.24
C ARG A 122 2.40 16.10 4.96
N GLU A 123 2.44 16.55 3.71
CA GLU A 123 3.30 17.68 3.31
C GLU A 123 2.86 19.03 3.93
N PRO A 124 1.57 19.39 3.96
CA PRO A 124 1.11 20.59 4.63
C PRO A 124 1.40 20.63 6.14
N ALA A 125 1.53 19.47 6.79
CA ALA A 125 1.93 19.37 8.20
C ALA A 125 3.42 19.64 8.43
N MET A 126 4.24 19.53 7.38
CA MET A 126 5.71 19.68 7.49
C MET A 126 6.21 21.02 6.95
N TYR A 127 5.67 21.48 5.83
CA TYR A 127 6.18 22.61 5.09
C TYR A 127 5.18 23.80 5.10
N SER A 128 5.72 25.00 5.12
CA SER A 128 4.93 26.19 4.82
C SER A 128 4.69 26.28 3.31
N ASP A 129 3.52 26.80 2.93
CA ASP A 129 3.08 26.93 1.56
C ASP A 129 2.38 28.28 1.33
N ILE A 130 2.00 28.56 0.09
CA ILE A 130 1.22 29.75 -0.28
C ILE A 130 -0.22 29.31 -0.54
N ARG A 131 -1.16 29.89 0.19
CA ARG A 131 -2.59 29.63 -0.01
C ARG A 131 -3.04 30.12 -1.39
N SER A 132 -3.68 29.26 -2.14
CA SER A 132 -4.19 29.55 -3.48
C SER A 132 -5.33 30.58 -3.51
N ASP A 133 -6.09 30.67 -2.42
CA ASP A 133 -7.27 31.56 -2.31
C ASP A 133 -6.91 33.04 -2.08
N ASN A 134 -5.79 33.33 -1.43
CA ASN A 134 -5.44 34.71 -1.02
C ASN A 134 -3.94 35.05 -1.13
N GLN A 135 -3.13 34.14 -1.66
CA GLN A 135 -1.68 34.28 -1.85
C GLN A 135 -0.90 34.60 -0.56
N LYS A 136 -1.44 34.28 0.61
CA LYS A 136 -0.76 34.43 1.89
C LYS A 136 0.02 33.17 2.24
N ALA A 137 1.14 33.37 2.94
CA ALA A 137 1.89 32.24 3.51
C ALA A 137 1.00 31.50 4.52
N GLN A 138 1.04 30.18 4.46
CA GLN A 138 0.35 29.27 5.38
C GLN A 138 1.38 28.45 6.15
N LEU A 139 1.29 28.46 7.47
CA LEU A 139 2.15 27.67 8.34
C LEU A 139 1.51 26.31 8.65
N PRO A 140 2.31 25.26 8.85
CA PRO A 140 1.81 23.95 9.27
C PRO A 140 0.90 23.99 10.51
N SER A 141 1.20 24.87 11.47
CA SER A 141 0.39 25.05 12.68
C SER A 141 -1.00 25.66 12.42
N GLU A 142 -1.22 26.25 11.27
CA GLU A 142 -2.54 26.78 10.85
C GLU A 142 -3.38 25.72 10.12
N VAL A 143 -2.74 24.65 9.66
CA VAL A 143 -3.39 23.55 8.93
C VAL A 143 -3.79 22.41 9.87
N VAL A 144 -2.90 22.06 10.81
CA VAL A 144 -3.10 20.90 11.68
C VAL A 144 -3.53 21.35 13.07
N HIS A 145 -4.74 20.97 13.47
CA HIS A 145 -5.29 21.23 14.78
C HIS A 145 -5.07 20.08 15.77
N GLU A 146 -5.20 20.35 17.06
CA GLU A 146 -4.96 19.40 18.14
C GLU A 146 -5.67 18.07 17.96
N VAL A 147 -6.98 18.08 17.64
CA VAL A 147 -7.80 16.87 17.49
C VAL A 147 -7.24 15.99 16.38
N ALA A 148 -6.96 16.55 15.20
CA ALA A 148 -6.42 15.80 14.07
C ALA A 148 -5.05 15.19 14.38
N ALA A 149 -4.18 15.93 15.09
CA ALA A 149 -2.87 15.42 15.49
C ALA A 149 -2.97 14.25 16.46
N ARG A 150 -3.77 14.41 17.53
CA ARG A 150 -3.96 13.36 18.55
C ARG A 150 -4.61 12.11 17.98
N ASP A 151 -5.59 12.27 17.10
CA ASP A 151 -6.25 11.15 16.41
C ASP A 151 -5.27 10.43 15.48
N CYS A 152 -4.41 11.15 14.77
CA CYS A 152 -3.40 10.56 13.91
C CYS A 152 -2.33 9.78 14.71
N VAL A 153 -1.88 10.32 15.85
CA VAL A 153 -0.94 9.63 16.76
C VAL A 153 -1.54 8.32 17.28
N ARG A 154 -2.81 8.36 17.73
CA ARG A 154 -3.51 7.14 18.17
C ARG A 154 -3.62 6.13 17.05
N LEU A 155 -4.02 6.56 15.86
CA LEU A 155 -4.13 5.71 14.67
C LEU A 155 -2.79 5.06 14.30
N ALA A 156 -1.68 5.80 14.37
CA ALA A 156 -0.35 5.25 14.12
C ALA A 156 0.02 4.15 15.12
N ALA A 157 -0.29 4.34 16.41
CA ALA A 157 -0.07 3.34 17.45
C ALA A 157 -0.94 2.08 17.22
N ASP A 158 -2.19 2.25 16.81
CA ASP A 158 -3.09 1.14 16.48
C ASP A 158 -2.58 0.35 15.26
N CYS A 159 -2.22 1.02 14.16
CA CYS A 159 -1.64 0.38 12.98
C CYS A 159 -0.36 -0.41 13.32
N LEU A 160 0.53 0.16 14.14
CA LEU A 160 1.76 -0.50 14.58
C LEU A 160 1.47 -1.75 15.41
N THR A 161 0.48 -1.69 16.31
CA THR A 161 0.06 -2.81 17.16
C THR A 161 -0.50 -3.95 16.33
N ASP A 162 -1.37 -3.63 15.37
CA ASP A 162 -1.97 -4.59 14.45
C ASP A 162 -0.91 -5.23 13.54
N ALA A 163 0.03 -4.43 13.03
CA ALA A 163 1.13 -4.92 12.21
C ALA A 163 2.05 -5.87 13.00
N ARG A 164 2.42 -5.53 14.24
CA ARG A 164 3.22 -6.41 15.11
C ARG A 164 2.52 -7.75 15.35
N THR A 165 1.22 -7.71 15.59
CA THR A 165 0.40 -8.91 15.77
C THR A 165 0.33 -9.74 14.50
N TYR A 166 0.17 -9.11 13.35
CA TYR A 166 0.17 -9.76 12.05
C TYR A 166 1.50 -10.46 11.75
N LEU A 167 2.61 -9.73 11.88
CA LEU A 167 3.96 -10.24 11.61
C LEU A 167 4.36 -11.40 12.54
N LYS A 168 3.94 -11.33 13.81
CA LYS A 168 4.21 -12.40 14.80
C LYS A 168 3.47 -13.70 14.50
N ASN A 169 2.24 -13.60 13.98
CA ASN A 169 1.33 -14.74 13.85
C ASN A 169 1.27 -15.31 12.42
N ARG A 170 2.04 -14.77 11.48
CA ARG A 170 2.00 -15.19 10.08
C ARG A 170 3.39 -15.47 9.53
N THR A 171 3.40 -16.25 8.47
CA THR A 171 4.55 -16.44 7.59
C THR A 171 4.28 -15.72 6.27
N PRO A 172 5.32 -15.24 5.56
CA PRO A 172 5.17 -14.59 4.26
C PRO A 172 4.42 -15.51 3.28
N THR A 173 3.45 -14.93 2.58
CA THR A 173 2.67 -15.66 1.56
C THR A 173 3.58 -16.13 0.44
N GLN A 174 3.53 -17.42 0.11
CA GLN A 174 4.22 -17.93 -1.08
C GLN A 174 3.36 -17.62 -2.31
N TYR A 175 3.86 -16.77 -3.19
CA TYR A 175 3.12 -16.32 -4.37
C TYR A 175 3.35 -17.23 -5.56
N THR A 176 2.29 -17.47 -6.34
CA THR A 176 2.41 -18.16 -7.64
C THR A 176 3.04 -17.25 -8.69
N MET A 177 3.47 -17.84 -9.79
CA MET A 177 4.00 -17.06 -10.94
C MET A 177 2.97 -16.07 -11.47
N GLU A 178 1.70 -16.45 -11.53
CA GLU A 178 0.59 -15.61 -12.00
C GLU A 178 0.34 -14.44 -11.04
N GLN A 179 0.41 -14.67 -9.73
CA GLN A 179 0.29 -13.62 -8.73
C GLN A 179 1.46 -12.63 -8.79
N ASP A 180 2.67 -13.10 -9.06
CA ASP A 180 3.83 -12.23 -9.26
C ASP A 180 3.74 -11.43 -10.56
N LYS A 181 3.28 -12.04 -11.65
CA LYS A 181 3.00 -11.34 -12.91
C LYS A 181 1.92 -10.27 -12.74
N LEU A 182 0.85 -10.58 -11.98
CA LEU A 182 -0.21 -9.64 -11.67
C LEU A 182 0.33 -8.46 -10.82
N PHE A 183 1.13 -8.75 -9.80
CA PHE A 183 1.78 -7.73 -8.98
C PHE A 183 2.66 -6.79 -9.82
N ALA A 184 3.43 -7.34 -10.77
CA ALA A 184 4.29 -6.58 -11.66
C ALA A 184 3.53 -5.83 -12.78
N LEU A 185 2.24 -6.10 -12.96
CA LEU A 185 1.44 -5.50 -14.02
C LEU A 185 1.25 -4.00 -13.76
N LYS A 186 1.47 -3.17 -14.79
CA LYS A 186 1.22 -1.72 -14.71
C LYS A 186 -0.25 -1.46 -14.38
N ARG A 187 -0.49 -0.54 -13.46
CA ARG A 187 -1.84 -0.16 -12.99
C ARG A 187 -2.80 0.17 -14.13
N THR A 188 -2.30 0.85 -15.17
CA THR A 188 -3.09 1.18 -16.37
C THR A 188 -3.55 -0.07 -17.14
N HIS A 189 -2.71 -1.10 -17.23
CA HIS A 189 -3.07 -2.36 -17.87
C HIS A 189 -4.08 -3.14 -17.02
N TYR A 190 -3.86 -3.22 -15.72
CA TYR A 190 -4.83 -3.84 -14.81
C TYR A 190 -6.21 -3.19 -14.91
N HIS A 191 -6.29 -1.86 -14.83
CA HIS A 191 -7.56 -1.14 -14.97
C HIS A 191 -8.21 -1.34 -16.34
N ARG A 192 -7.43 -1.40 -17.42
CA ARG A 192 -7.96 -1.69 -18.75
C ARG A 192 -8.63 -3.06 -18.80
N THR A 193 -7.98 -4.09 -18.27
CA THR A 193 -8.55 -5.45 -18.20
C THR A 193 -9.80 -5.47 -17.33
N MET A 194 -9.76 -4.86 -16.14
CA MET A 194 -10.92 -4.84 -15.23
C MET A 194 -12.13 -4.08 -15.79
N ASN A 195 -11.90 -3.06 -16.61
CA ASN A 195 -12.98 -2.29 -17.25
C ASN A 195 -13.46 -2.91 -18.58
N ASN A 196 -12.86 -4.01 -19.01
CA ASN A 196 -13.27 -4.70 -20.22
C ASN A 196 -14.37 -5.74 -19.93
N PRO A 197 -15.61 -5.56 -20.46
CA PRO A 197 -16.69 -6.55 -20.25
C PRO A 197 -16.34 -7.95 -20.76
N ASP A 198 -15.50 -8.07 -21.82
CA ASP A 198 -15.06 -9.33 -22.40
C ASP A 198 -14.24 -10.17 -21.41
N PHE A 199 -13.42 -9.52 -20.55
CA PHE A 199 -12.71 -10.18 -19.46
C PHE A 199 -13.68 -10.85 -18.46
N TRP A 200 -14.76 -10.21 -18.12
CA TRP A 200 -15.69 -10.75 -17.14
C TRP A 200 -16.44 -11.97 -17.66
N TRP A 201 -16.74 -12.02 -18.94
CA TRP A 201 -17.26 -13.26 -19.57
C TRP A 201 -16.25 -14.40 -19.50
N PHE A 202 -14.99 -14.13 -19.86
CA PHE A 202 -13.91 -15.10 -19.72
C PHE A 202 -13.77 -15.56 -18.25
N PHE A 203 -13.80 -14.62 -17.28
CA PHE A 203 -13.65 -14.95 -15.88
C PHE A 203 -14.80 -15.84 -15.36
N VAL A 204 -16.04 -15.60 -15.78
CA VAL A 204 -17.19 -16.43 -15.42
C VAL A 204 -16.99 -17.87 -15.93
N GLU A 205 -16.58 -18.07 -17.20
CA GLU A 205 -16.31 -19.41 -17.72
C GLU A 205 -15.16 -20.12 -16.98
N GLU A 206 -14.08 -19.41 -16.65
CA GLU A 206 -12.99 -19.97 -15.82
C GLU A 206 -13.52 -20.38 -14.43
N ALA A 207 -14.41 -19.59 -13.83
CA ALA A 207 -15.04 -19.91 -12.55
C ALA A 207 -15.97 -21.13 -12.63
N GLU A 208 -16.79 -21.23 -13.68
CA GLU A 208 -17.66 -22.39 -13.95
C GLU A 208 -16.85 -23.67 -14.19
N ALA A 209 -15.68 -23.55 -14.79
CA ALA A 209 -14.74 -24.66 -14.93
C ALA A 209 -13.93 -24.98 -13.64
N GLY A 210 -14.25 -24.33 -12.52
CA GLY A 210 -13.58 -24.54 -11.22
C GLY A 210 -12.23 -23.84 -11.07
N ARG A 211 -11.84 -22.97 -11.99
CA ARG A 211 -10.57 -22.23 -11.99
C ARG A 211 -10.77 -20.80 -11.47
N ILE A 212 -10.92 -20.64 -10.15
CA ILE A 212 -11.25 -19.37 -9.50
C ILE A 212 -9.98 -18.64 -8.99
N ASP A 213 -8.89 -18.64 -9.73
CA ASP A 213 -7.73 -17.82 -9.43
C ASP A 213 -7.78 -16.51 -10.25
N HIS A 214 -8.06 -15.40 -9.56
CA HIS A 214 -8.16 -14.10 -10.18
C HIS A 214 -6.86 -13.68 -10.89
N ALA A 215 -5.69 -13.95 -10.29
CA ALA A 215 -4.41 -13.59 -10.89
C ALA A 215 -4.16 -14.39 -12.16
N ALA A 216 -4.40 -15.71 -12.12
CA ALA A 216 -4.30 -16.58 -13.29
C ALA A 216 -5.28 -16.15 -14.40
N ALA A 217 -6.52 -15.80 -14.06
CA ALA A 217 -7.51 -15.33 -15.01
C ALA A 217 -7.09 -14.03 -15.70
N VAL A 218 -6.66 -13.01 -14.92
CA VAL A 218 -6.20 -11.71 -15.47
C VAL A 218 -5.00 -11.91 -16.42
N ILE A 219 -4.00 -12.66 -16.00
CA ILE A 219 -2.80 -12.89 -16.80
C ILE A 219 -3.12 -13.73 -18.05
N SER A 220 -3.94 -14.78 -17.91
CA SER A 220 -4.36 -15.63 -19.04
C SER A 220 -5.16 -14.85 -20.07
N TYR A 221 -6.13 -14.04 -19.63
CA TYR A 221 -6.93 -13.21 -20.52
C TYR A 221 -6.06 -12.20 -21.28
N ARG A 222 -5.18 -11.47 -20.55
CA ARG A 222 -4.26 -10.54 -21.16
C ARG A 222 -3.41 -11.20 -22.24
N ASP A 223 -2.79 -12.33 -21.94
CA ASP A 223 -1.83 -12.99 -22.82
C ASP A 223 -2.52 -13.63 -24.04
N LYS A 224 -3.73 -14.19 -23.88
CA LYS A 224 -4.45 -14.88 -24.96
C LYS A 224 -5.28 -13.95 -25.85
N PHE A 225 -5.77 -12.86 -25.30
CA PHE A 225 -6.73 -11.99 -26.02
C PHE A 225 -6.22 -10.54 -26.15
N GLU A 226 -5.88 -9.88 -25.05
CA GLU A 226 -5.59 -8.44 -25.06
C GLU A 226 -4.31 -8.10 -25.84
N LEU A 227 -3.22 -8.82 -25.59
CA LEU A 227 -1.93 -8.58 -26.26
C LEU A 227 -1.94 -8.95 -27.73
N VAL A 228 -2.79 -9.89 -28.13
CA VAL A 228 -2.92 -10.34 -29.53
C VAL A 228 -4.06 -9.66 -30.27
N GLY A 229 -4.76 -8.71 -29.62
CA GLY A 229 -5.85 -7.95 -30.24
C GLY A 229 -7.10 -8.78 -30.55
N LYS A 230 -7.34 -9.87 -29.79
CA LYS A 230 -8.49 -10.75 -29.92
C LYS A 230 -9.55 -10.46 -28.85
N SER A 231 -10.76 -11.00 -29.07
CA SER A 231 -11.83 -10.98 -28.08
C SER A 231 -12.28 -12.40 -27.82
N PHE A 232 -12.45 -12.74 -26.54
CA PHE A 232 -12.91 -14.05 -26.08
C PHE A 232 -14.27 -14.41 -26.69
N ARG A 233 -15.23 -13.49 -26.64
CA ARG A 233 -16.60 -13.71 -27.16
C ARG A 233 -16.67 -13.92 -28.67
N LYS A 234 -15.74 -13.37 -29.44
CA LYS A 234 -15.69 -13.58 -30.90
C LYS A 234 -15.10 -14.94 -31.27
N GLU A 235 -14.35 -15.59 -30.38
CA GLU A 235 -13.78 -16.92 -30.63
C GLU A 235 -14.70 -18.06 -30.17
N THR A 236 -15.62 -17.77 -29.23
CA THR A 236 -16.58 -18.74 -28.69
C THR A 236 -17.96 -18.69 -29.36
N SER A 237 -18.18 -17.77 -30.30
CA SER A 237 -19.40 -17.62 -31.11
C SER A 237 -19.22 -18.20 -32.47
#